data_a9a9c53a670b2737a5e6e74af843ca21
#
_entry.id   a9a9c53a670b2737a5e6e74af843ca21
#
_cell.length_a   1.000
_cell.length_b   1.000
_cell.length_c   1.000
_cell.angle_alpha   90.00
_cell.angle_beta   90.00
_cell.angle_gamma   90.00
#
_symmetry.space_group_name_H-M   'P 1'
#
loop_
_entity.id
_entity.type
_entity.pdbx_description
1 polymer ?
#
loop_
_entity_poly.entity_id
_entity_poly.type
_entity_poly.pdbx_seq_one_letter_code
_entity_poly.pdbx_strand_id
1 'polypeptide(L)'
;MNNITEAVRALFWLPGETRPRAGLWYPAYWEDVEESPAHILLHTFSGQGYHYRQCFLDGKILSAEYDAIFPDGHAAEDQGVAAMLCFDRLRWPWNLTEKAKASYREFLAAHTGLVLQRLLKVQDTDSIKDLLALDVLDATAFAEGAALAAKADNAAAAALLADAEHKKRGSAPKKRRYDFDF
;
A
#
# COMPACT_ATOMS: atom_id res chain seq x y z
N MET A 1 3.57 -31.67 -4.48
CA MET A 1 3.74 -30.77 -5.65
C MET A 1 3.52 -29.36 -5.14
N ASN A 2 4.56 -28.53 -5.15
CA ASN A 2 4.53 -27.22 -4.51
C ASN A 2 4.25 -26.15 -5.57
N ASN A 3 3.13 -25.44 -5.47
CA ASN A 3 2.81 -24.30 -6.31
C ASN A 3 3.07 -23.01 -5.53
N ILE A 4 3.97 -22.18 -6.05
CA ILE A 4 4.22 -20.82 -5.52
C ILE A 4 3.51 -19.84 -6.43
N THR A 5 2.65 -19.00 -5.86
CA THR A 5 2.02 -17.92 -6.61
C THR A 5 2.76 -16.62 -6.36
N GLU A 6 2.84 -15.76 -7.37
CA GLU A 6 3.35 -14.41 -7.20
C GLU A 6 2.28 -13.46 -6.64
N ALA A 7 2.73 -12.34 -6.08
CA ALA A 7 1.82 -11.26 -5.69
C ALA A 7 1.21 -10.62 -6.95
N VAL A 8 -0.11 -10.47 -6.96
CA VAL A 8 -0.88 -9.92 -8.08
C VAL A 8 -1.58 -8.65 -7.66
N ARG A 9 -1.54 -7.63 -8.51
CA ARG A 9 -2.33 -6.40 -8.37
C ARG A 9 -3.50 -6.44 -9.34
N ALA A 10 -4.70 -6.21 -8.85
CA ALA A 10 -5.91 -6.08 -9.66
C ALA A 10 -6.51 -4.67 -9.50
N LEU A 11 -6.85 -4.04 -10.61
CA LEU A 11 -7.51 -2.75 -10.64
C LEU A 11 -8.93 -2.94 -11.19
N PHE A 12 -9.90 -2.27 -10.57
CA PHE A 12 -11.31 -2.41 -10.89
C PHE A 12 -11.90 -1.07 -11.30
N TRP A 13 -12.57 -1.05 -12.44
CA TRP A 13 -13.28 0.12 -12.98
C TRP A 13 -14.76 -0.21 -13.17
N LEU A 14 -15.62 0.79 -13.07
CA LEU A 14 -16.93 0.70 -13.67
C LEU A 14 -16.90 1.16 -15.14
N PRO A 15 -17.82 0.70 -15.97
CA PRO A 15 -17.94 1.17 -17.35
C PRO A 15 -18.02 2.70 -17.42
N GLY A 16 -17.13 3.30 -18.22
CA GLY A 16 -17.06 4.76 -18.42
C GLY A 16 -16.19 5.52 -17.42
N GLU A 17 -15.62 4.88 -16.40
CA GLU A 17 -14.69 5.52 -15.48
C GLU A 17 -13.26 5.57 -16.07
N THR A 18 -12.57 6.69 -15.84
CA THR A 18 -11.18 6.92 -16.27
C THR A 18 -10.17 6.58 -15.18
N ARG A 19 -10.63 6.43 -13.94
CA ARG A 19 -9.79 6.05 -12.78
C ARG A 19 -10.30 4.76 -12.15
N PRO A 20 -9.43 3.94 -11.60
CA PRO A 20 -9.85 2.77 -10.84
C PRO A 20 -10.74 3.18 -9.67
N ARG A 21 -11.74 2.39 -9.39
CA ARG A 21 -12.58 2.51 -8.20
C ARG A 21 -11.97 1.79 -7.01
N ALA A 22 -11.28 0.68 -7.27
CA ALA A 22 -10.54 -0.08 -6.28
C ALA A 22 -9.24 -0.63 -6.86
N GLY A 23 -8.20 -0.67 -6.05
CA GLY A 23 -6.96 -1.39 -6.31
C GLY A 23 -6.72 -2.39 -5.19
N LEU A 24 -6.65 -3.67 -5.55
CA LEU A 24 -6.46 -4.74 -4.60
C LEU A 24 -5.16 -5.48 -4.92
N TRP A 25 -4.42 -5.78 -3.87
CA TRP A 25 -3.25 -6.64 -3.92
C TRP A 25 -3.58 -7.99 -3.34
N TYR A 26 -3.17 -9.02 -4.04
CA TYR A 26 -3.25 -10.42 -3.62
C TYR A 26 -1.82 -10.91 -3.39
N PRO A 27 -1.36 -10.95 -2.14
CA PRO A 27 -0.02 -11.43 -1.81
C PRO A 27 0.27 -12.83 -2.35
N ALA A 28 1.53 -13.20 -2.38
CA ALA A 28 1.93 -14.56 -2.72
C ALA A 28 1.44 -15.56 -1.67
N TYR A 29 1.24 -16.82 -2.08
CA TYR A 29 1.00 -17.92 -1.16
C TYR A 29 1.57 -19.22 -1.74
N TRP A 30 1.74 -20.21 -0.88
CA TRP A 30 2.18 -21.54 -1.27
C TRP A 30 1.02 -22.52 -1.12
N GLU A 31 0.92 -23.43 -2.07
CA GLU A 31 0.05 -24.59 -2.01
C GLU A 31 0.92 -25.84 -2.06
N ASP A 32 0.83 -26.65 -1.03
CA ASP A 32 1.41 -27.97 -0.96
C ASP A 32 0.32 -29.02 -1.17
N VAL A 33 0.56 -29.95 -2.09
CA VAL A 33 -0.35 -31.07 -2.36
C VAL A 33 0.40 -32.36 -2.08
N GLU A 34 -0.04 -33.04 -1.04
CA GLU A 34 0.49 -34.37 -0.66
C GLU A 34 -0.57 -35.45 -0.91
N GLU A 35 -0.17 -36.55 -1.49
CA GLU A 35 -1.01 -37.75 -1.61
C GLU A 35 -0.75 -38.65 -0.43
N SER A 36 -1.80 -38.93 0.36
CA SER A 36 -1.71 -39.89 1.46
C SER A 36 -1.63 -41.34 0.93
N PRO A 37 -1.17 -42.32 1.74
CA PRO A 37 -1.17 -43.73 1.37
C PRO A 37 -2.57 -44.28 0.97
N ALA A 38 -3.63 -43.61 1.39
CA ALA A 38 -5.01 -43.91 1.03
C ALA A 38 -5.49 -43.19 -0.25
N HIS A 39 -4.56 -42.63 -1.06
CA HIS A 39 -4.86 -41.85 -2.27
C HIS A 39 -5.74 -40.60 -2.02
N ILE A 40 -5.70 -40.05 -0.81
CA ILE A 40 -6.39 -38.79 -0.50
C ILE A 40 -5.41 -37.66 -0.74
N LEU A 41 -5.79 -36.69 -1.57
CA LEU A 41 -5.03 -35.45 -1.79
C LEU A 41 -5.26 -34.50 -0.61
N LEU A 42 -4.15 -34.16 0.06
CA LEU A 42 -4.13 -33.17 1.13
C LEU A 42 -3.59 -31.86 0.55
N HIS A 43 -4.37 -30.79 0.65
CA HIS A 43 -3.98 -29.45 0.25
C HIS A 43 -3.65 -28.62 1.50
N THR A 44 -2.43 -28.12 1.57
CA THR A 44 -1.99 -27.21 2.63
C THR A 44 -1.63 -25.86 2.02
N PHE A 45 -2.21 -24.79 2.54
CA PHE A 45 -1.93 -23.42 2.09
C PHE A 45 -1.12 -22.68 3.15
N SER A 46 -0.08 -21.97 2.70
CA SER A 46 0.76 -21.11 3.56
C SER A 46 0.86 -19.72 2.96
N GLY A 47 0.76 -18.68 3.81
CA GLY A 47 0.73 -17.28 3.40
C GLY A 47 -0.69 -16.72 3.32
N GLN A 48 -0.79 -15.40 3.50
CA GLN A 48 -2.09 -14.72 3.57
C GLN A 48 -2.75 -14.55 2.21
N GLY A 49 -1.98 -14.62 1.13
CA GLY A 49 -2.50 -14.43 -0.24
C GLY A 49 -3.64 -15.36 -0.60
N TYR A 50 -3.69 -16.56 -0.02
CA TYR A 50 -4.83 -17.47 -0.17
C TYR A 50 -6.12 -16.84 0.37
N HIS A 51 -6.10 -16.29 1.58
CA HIS A 51 -7.26 -15.65 2.21
C HIS A 51 -7.75 -14.43 1.43
N TYR A 52 -6.82 -13.57 0.98
CA TYR A 52 -7.16 -12.43 0.14
C TYR A 52 -7.89 -12.82 -1.16
N ARG A 53 -7.50 -13.95 -1.78
CA ARG A 53 -8.16 -14.41 -3.02
C ARG A 53 -9.59 -14.89 -2.80
N GLN A 54 -9.93 -15.35 -1.59
CA GLN A 54 -11.30 -15.75 -1.24
C GLN A 54 -12.24 -14.54 -1.14
N CYS A 55 -11.71 -13.33 -1.03
CA CYS A 55 -12.52 -12.10 -1.00
C CYS A 55 -13.00 -11.64 -2.38
N PHE A 56 -12.77 -12.44 -3.44
CA PHE A 56 -13.33 -12.22 -4.78
C PHE A 56 -14.18 -13.42 -5.16
N LEU A 57 -15.51 -13.26 -5.08
CA LEU A 57 -16.46 -14.33 -5.31
C LEU A 57 -17.56 -13.86 -6.28
N ASP A 58 -17.88 -14.68 -7.28
CA ASP A 58 -18.95 -14.45 -8.25
C ASP A 58 -18.91 -13.04 -8.89
N GLY A 59 -17.71 -12.57 -9.23
CA GLY A 59 -17.50 -11.25 -9.82
C GLY A 59 -17.67 -10.08 -8.87
N LYS A 60 -17.77 -10.34 -7.55
CA LYS A 60 -17.92 -9.32 -6.50
C LYS A 60 -16.70 -9.28 -5.60
N ILE A 61 -16.35 -8.07 -5.17
CA ILE A 61 -15.31 -7.84 -4.18
C ILE A 61 -15.97 -7.76 -2.81
N LEU A 62 -15.57 -8.64 -1.90
CA LEU A 62 -15.96 -8.64 -0.49
C LEU A 62 -15.00 -7.73 0.28
N SER A 63 -15.16 -6.41 0.13
CA SER A 63 -14.18 -5.42 0.61
C SER A 63 -14.01 -5.43 2.12
N ALA A 64 -15.08 -5.63 2.89
CA ALA A 64 -15.01 -5.70 4.34
C ALA A 64 -14.19 -6.91 4.83
N GLU A 65 -14.35 -8.06 4.18
CA GLU A 65 -13.60 -9.28 4.47
C GLU A 65 -12.13 -9.14 4.06
N TYR A 66 -11.89 -8.54 2.89
CA TYR A 66 -10.54 -8.21 2.42
C TYR A 66 -9.81 -7.31 3.42
N ASP A 67 -10.43 -6.24 3.87
CA ASP A 67 -9.83 -5.29 4.80
C ASP A 67 -9.64 -5.89 6.21
N ALA A 68 -10.46 -6.88 6.60
CA ALA A 68 -10.34 -7.56 7.89
C ALA A 68 -9.12 -8.49 8.00
N ILE A 69 -8.54 -8.93 6.88
CA ILE A 69 -7.35 -9.79 6.87
C ILE A 69 -6.10 -9.00 7.28
N PHE A 70 -6.02 -7.73 6.91
CA PHE A 70 -4.79 -6.94 6.99
C PHE A 70 -4.18 -6.83 8.40
N PRO A 71 -4.94 -6.56 9.48
CA PRO A 71 -4.36 -6.39 10.83
C PRO A 71 -3.54 -7.58 11.31
N ASP A 72 -3.98 -8.79 10.95
CA ASP A 72 -3.36 -10.04 11.39
C ASP A 72 -2.37 -10.61 10.37
N GLY A 73 -2.52 -10.22 9.10
CA GLY A 73 -1.81 -10.81 7.97
C GLY A 73 -0.53 -10.09 7.56
N HIS A 74 -0.42 -8.78 7.77
CA HIS A 74 0.66 -7.98 7.20
C HIS A 74 2.06 -8.32 7.76
N ALA A 75 2.15 -8.86 8.96
CA ALA A 75 3.42 -9.24 9.57
C ALA A 75 4.10 -10.43 8.88
N ALA A 76 3.32 -11.29 8.22
CA ALA A 76 3.80 -12.47 7.49
C ALA A 76 4.04 -12.20 6.01
N GLU A 77 3.70 -11.00 5.53
CA GLU A 77 3.78 -10.65 4.12
C GLU A 77 5.08 -9.94 3.75
N ASP A 78 5.39 -9.90 2.44
CA ASP A 78 6.38 -8.98 1.90
C ASP A 78 5.94 -7.53 2.23
N GLN A 79 6.76 -6.82 3.00
CA GLN A 79 6.43 -5.48 3.49
C GLN A 79 6.22 -4.47 2.35
N GLY A 80 6.89 -4.68 1.21
CA GLY A 80 6.68 -3.86 0.01
C GLY A 80 5.31 -4.11 -0.62
N VAL A 81 4.84 -5.35 -0.65
CA VAL A 81 3.50 -5.72 -1.12
C VAL A 81 2.45 -5.18 -0.15
N ALA A 82 2.64 -5.35 1.16
CA ALA A 82 1.75 -4.82 2.19
C ALA A 82 1.63 -3.28 2.13
N ALA A 83 2.75 -2.57 1.92
CA ALA A 83 2.74 -1.12 1.76
C ALA A 83 2.00 -0.67 0.50
N MET A 84 2.18 -1.36 -0.62
CA MET A 84 1.44 -1.09 -1.86
C MET A 84 -0.05 -1.39 -1.74
N LEU A 85 -0.42 -2.44 -0.99
CA LEU A 85 -1.81 -2.75 -0.66
C LEU A 85 -2.45 -1.59 0.10
N CYS A 86 -1.81 -1.10 1.16
CA CYS A 86 -2.28 0.04 1.94
C CYS A 86 -2.42 1.29 1.07
N PHE A 87 -1.42 1.56 0.22
CA PHE A 87 -1.43 2.71 -0.68
C PHE A 87 -2.62 2.67 -1.64
N ASP A 88 -2.85 1.55 -2.33
CA ASP A 88 -3.94 1.43 -3.29
C ASP A 88 -5.32 1.44 -2.61
N ARG A 89 -5.47 0.85 -1.41
CA ARG A 89 -6.71 0.91 -0.64
C ARG A 89 -7.04 2.31 -0.15
N LEU A 90 -6.05 3.11 0.20
CA LEU A 90 -6.22 4.52 0.59
C LEU A 90 -6.43 5.45 -0.61
N ARG A 91 -5.75 5.17 -1.72
CA ARG A 91 -5.87 5.93 -2.97
C ARG A 91 -7.24 5.77 -3.62
N TRP A 92 -7.83 4.58 -3.55
CA TRP A 92 -9.14 4.22 -4.09
C TRP A 92 -10.01 3.57 -3.02
N PRO A 93 -10.59 4.38 -2.11
CA PRO A 93 -11.21 3.90 -0.87
C PRO A 93 -12.64 3.35 -1.07
N TRP A 94 -12.87 2.53 -2.11
CA TRP A 94 -14.17 1.95 -2.36
C TRP A 94 -14.59 1.01 -1.24
N ASN A 95 -15.74 1.31 -0.60
CA ASN A 95 -16.28 0.60 0.56
C ASN A 95 -15.27 0.42 1.71
N LEU A 96 -14.34 1.36 1.87
CA LEU A 96 -13.35 1.34 2.94
C LEU A 96 -13.95 1.90 4.23
N THR A 97 -13.91 1.10 5.30
CA THR A 97 -14.36 1.56 6.63
C THR A 97 -13.32 2.47 7.28
N GLU A 98 -13.75 3.36 8.19
CA GLU A 98 -12.82 4.26 8.90
C GLU A 98 -11.81 3.47 9.76
N LYS A 99 -12.21 2.32 10.32
CA LYS A 99 -11.30 1.44 11.07
C LYS A 99 -10.19 0.89 10.17
N ALA A 100 -10.53 0.33 9.02
CA ALA A 100 -9.55 -0.20 8.08
C ALA A 100 -8.67 0.91 7.51
N LYS A 101 -9.25 2.07 7.21
CA LYS A 101 -8.52 3.26 6.76
C LYS A 101 -7.45 3.71 7.77
N ALA A 102 -7.80 3.72 9.07
CA ALA A 102 -6.84 4.06 10.12
C ALA A 102 -5.68 3.06 10.17
N SER A 103 -5.96 1.75 10.14
CA SER A 103 -4.95 0.69 10.12
C SER A 103 -4.02 0.81 8.89
N TYR A 104 -4.57 1.02 7.71
CA TYR A 104 -3.78 1.21 6.49
C TYR A 104 -2.91 2.48 6.53
N ARG A 105 -3.44 3.59 7.08
CA ARG A 105 -2.67 4.83 7.21
C ARG A 105 -1.50 4.68 8.17
N GLU A 106 -1.71 4.04 9.30
CA GLU A 106 -0.67 3.77 10.30
C GLU A 106 0.48 2.96 9.68
N PHE A 107 0.14 1.85 9.03
CA PHE A 107 1.13 1.01 8.38
C PHE A 107 1.86 1.74 7.24
N LEU A 108 1.11 2.42 6.37
CA LEU A 108 1.68 3.15 5.24
C LEU A 108 2.62 4.27 5.70
N ALA A 109 2.28 5.00 6.77
CA ALA A 109 3.13 6.06 7.31
C ALA A 109 4.51 5.54 7.74
N ALA A 110 4.56 4.32 8.31
CA ALA A 110 5.81 3.67 8.69
C ALA A 110 6.59 3.08 7.49
N HIS A 111 5.95 2.89 6.32
CA HIS A 111 6.54 2.16 5.19
C HIS A 111 6.49 2.95 3.87
N THR A 112 6.35 4.28 3.92
CA THR A 112 6.30 5.15 2.72
C THR A 112 7.52 5.01 1.82
N GLY A 113 8.71 4.76 2.40
CA GLY A 113 9.95 4.54 1.65
C GLY A 113 9.87 3.35 0.69
N LEU A 114 9.20 2.26 1.08
CA LEU A 114 9.02 1.08 0.21
C LEU A 114 8.12 1.40 -1.00
N VAL A 115 7.06 2.17 -0.77
CA VAL A 115 6.17 2.62 -1.86
C VAL A 115 6.91 3.55 -2.80
N LEU A 116 7.62 4.57 -2.27
CA LEU A 116 8.43 5.49 -3.07
C LEU A 116 9.48 4.76 -3.90
N GLN A 117 10.23 3.83 -3.30
CA GLN A 117 11.22 3.02 -4.01
C GLN A 117 10.60 2.29 -5.20
N ARG A 118 9.42 1.68 -5.02
CA ARG A 118 8.72 0.94 -6.08
C ARG A 118 8.22 1.87 -7.17
N LEU A 119 7.59 3.00 -6.81
CA LEU A 119 7.08 3.97 -7.77
C LEU A 119 8.19 4.64 -8.57
N LEU A 120 9.30 4.98 -7.92
CA LEU A 120 10.49 5.54 -8.60
C LEU A 120 11.13 4.56 -9.56
N LYS A 121 11.19 3.27 -9.20
CA LYS A 121 11.73 2.22 -10.08
C LYS A 121 10.96 2.12 -11.42
N VAL A 122 9.64 2.34 -11.39
CA VAL A 122 8.79 2.30 -12.59
C VAL A 122 8.48 3.69 -13.15
N GLN A 123 9.11 4.75 -12.62
CA GLN A 123 8.94 6.15 -13.03
C GLN A 123 7.49 6.66 -12.97
N ASP A 124 6.66 6.12 -12.06
CA ASP A 124 5.25 6.46 -11.90
C ASP A 124 5.06 7.73 -11.06
N THR A 125 5.28 8.87 -11.71
CA THR A 125 5.18 10.19 -11.09
C THR A 125 3.75 10.53 -10.66
N ASP A 126 2.73 10.04 -11.34
CA ASP A 126 1.33 10.30 -10.98
C ASP A 126 0.93 9.58 -9.70
N SER A 127 1.36 8.34 -9.51
CA SER A 127 1.19 7.63 -8.24
C SER A 127 1.95 8.30 -7.09
N ILE A 128 3.11 8.95 -7.34
CA ILE A 128 3.80 9.75 -6.32
C ILE A 128 2.95 10.96 -5.90
N LYS A 129 2.31 11.67 -6.83
CA LYS A 129 1.35 12.75 -6.49
C LYS A 129 0.21 12.26 -5.61
N ASP A 130 -0.36 11.10 -5.94
CA ASP A 130 -1.43 10.51 -5.15
C ASP A 130 -0.96 10.10 -3.74
N LEU A 131 0.27 9.58 -3.61
CA LEU A 131 0.87 9.28 -2.31
C LEU A 131 1.05 10.55 -1.46
N LEU A 132 1.54 11.64 -2.06
CA LEU A 132 1.67 12.94 -1.40
C LEU A 132 0.31 13.51 -0.96
N ALA A 133 -0.74 13.31 -1.75
CA ALA A 133 -2.11 13.73 -1.42
C ALA A 133 -2.69 13.00 -0.20
N LEU A 134 -2.20 11.82 0.15
CA LEU A 134 -2.61 11.10 1.36
C LEU A 134 -2.08 11.73 2.66
N ASP A 135 -1.12 12.64 2.58
CA ASP A 135 -0.48 13.32 3.74
C ASP A 135 0.01 12.34 4.83
N VAL A 136 0.70 11.29 4.41
CA VAL A 136 1.28 10.26 5.30
C VAL A 136 2.79 10.40 5.49
N LEU A 137 3.48 11.24 4.70
CA LEU A 137 4.91 11.44 4.80
C LEU A 137 5.25 12.38 5.96
N ASP A 138 6.18 11.98 6.80
CA ASP A 138 6.82 12.85 7.78
C ASP A 138 8.12 13.45 7.23
N ALA A 139 8.84 14.22 8.06
CA ALA A 139 10.09 14.87 7.65
C ALA A 139 11.18 13.85 7.23
N THR A 140 11.23 12.71 7.90
CA THR A 140 12.17 11.63 7.59
C THR A 140 11.84 10.99 6.25
N ALA A 141 10.57 10.69 6.02
CA ALA A 141 10.09 10.12 4.76
C ALA A 141 10.33 11.06 3.55
N PHE A 142 10.21 12.39 3.73
CA PHE A 142 10.57 13.35 2.68
C PHE A 142 12.06 13.33 2.35
N ALA A 143 12.94 13.30 3.36
CA ALA A 143 14.38 13.25 3.16
C ALA A 143 14.80 11.93 2.46
N GLU A 144 14.28 10.80 2.90
CA GLU A 144 14.49 9.51 2.26
C GLU A 144 13.96 9.47 0.82
N GLY A 145 12.77 10.01 0.60
CA GLY A 145 12.17 10.12 -0.72
C GLY A 145 13.00 10.95 -1.69
N ALA A 146 13.54 12.09 -1.24
CA ALA A 146 14.43 12.93 -2.02
C ALA A 146 15.73 12.18 -2.41
N ALA A 147 16.32 11.46 -1.46
CA ALA A 147 17.51 10.64 -1.71
C ALA A 147 17.22 9.50 -2.71
N LEU A 148 16.07 8.84 -2.60
CA LEU A 148 15.64 7.80 -3.52
C LEU A 148 15.38 8.36 -4.93
N ALA A 149 14.75 9.54 -5.05
CA ALA A 149 14.49 10.20 -6.32
C ALA A 149 15.80 10.62 -7.03
N ALA A 150 16.77 11.13 -6.27
CA ALA A 150 18.11 11.43 -6.80
C ALA A 150 18.82 10.17 -7.30
N LYS A 151 18.76 9.07 -6.54
CA LYS A 151 19.34 7.78 -6.93
C LYS A 151 18.68 7.18 -8.18
N ALA A 152 17.37 7.43 -8.36
CA ALA A 152 16.61 6.96 -9.52
C ALA A 152 16.72 7.90 -10.74
N ASP A 153 17.48 9.00 -10.64
CA ASP A 153 17.61 10.05 -11.65
C ASP A 153 16.22 10.60 -12.11
N ASN A 154 15.30 10.74 -11.16
CA ASN A 154 13.93 11.22 -11.40
C ASN A 154 13.76 12.64 -10.87
N ALA A 155 14.17 13.62 -11.69
CA ALA A 155 14.06 15.03 -11.34
C ALA A 155 12.62 15.52 -11.08
N ALA A 156 11.64 14.95 -11.79
CA ALA A 156 10.24 15.29 -11.61
C ALA A 156 9.72 14.86 -10.23
N ALA A 157 10.04 13.64 -9.81
CA ALA A 157 9.70 13.16 -8.47
C ALA A 157 10.42 13.95 -7.37
N ALA A 158 11.68 14.29 -7.56
CA ALA A 158 12.46 15.12 -6.62
C ALA A 158 11.80 16.50 -6.44
N ALA A 159 11.38 17.14 -7.53
CA ALA A 159 10.71 18.43 -7.48
C ALA A 159 9.36 18.35 -6.76
N LEU A 160 8.56 17.29 -7.00
CA LEU A 160 7.28 17.06 -6.32
C LEU A 160 7.45 16.87 -4.81
N LEU A 161 8.44 16.09 -4.40
CA LEU A 161 8.75 15.85 -2.98
C LEU A 161 9.20 17.12 -2.29
N ALA A 162 10.08 17.91 -2.91
CA ALA A 162 10.55 19.19 -2.37
C ALA A 162 9.41 20.22 -2.22
N ASP A 163 8.54 20.33 -3.23
CA ASP A 163 7.37 21.23 -3.17
C ASP A 163 6.38 20.82 -2.07
N ALA A 164 6.11 19.52 -1.95
CA ALA A 164 5.22 19.01 -0.91
C ALA A 164 5.79 19.21 0.51
N GLU A 165 7.08 18.97 0.70
CA GLU A 165 7.77 19.22 1.97
C GLU A 165 7.72 20.70 2.35
N HIS A 166 8.00 21.60 1.40
CA HIS A 166 7.95 23.04 1.62
C HIS A 166 6.55 23.51 2.02
N LYS A 167 5.50 23.02 1.34
CA LYS A 167 4.10 23.31 1.69
C LYS A 167 3.76 22.83 3.10
N LYS A 168 4.18 21.64 3.47
CA LYS A 168 3.94 21.08 4.81
C LYS A 168 4.64 21.86 5.91
N ARG A 169 5.87 22.30 5.69
CA ARG A 169 6.62 23.18 6.62
C ARG A 169 5.97 24.55 6.75
N GLY A 170 5.47 25.12 5.66
CA GLY A 170 4.81 26.43 5.65
C GLY A 170 3.45 26.44 6.34
N SER A 171 2.75 25.30 6.39
CA SER A 171 1.45 25.15 7.07
C SER A 171 1.58 24.85 8.57
N ALA A 172 2.78 24.54 9.07
CA ALA A 172 2.99 24.31 10.49
C ALA A 172 2.77 25.61 11.27
N PRO A 173 2.00 25.61 12.39
CA PRO A 173 1.75 26.81 13.17
C PRO A 173 3.08 27.36 13.67
N LYS A 174 3.39 28.61 13.29
CA LYS A 174 4.56 29.31 13.83
C LYS A 174 4.42 29.38 15.35
N LYS A 175 5.23 28.65 16.10
CA LYS A 175 5.36 28.84 17.55
C LYS A 175 5.64 30.31 17.77
N ARG A 176 4.69 31.04 18.40
CA ARG A 176 4.92 32.42 18.84
C ARG A 176 6.09 32.43 19.83
N ARG A 177 7.17 33.02 19.43
CA ARG A 177 8.44 33.12 20.19
C ARG A 177 8.43 34.38 21.03
N TYR A 178 7.35 34.66 21.76
CA TYR A 178 7.27 35.75 22.69
C TYR A 178 6.37 35.36 23.87
N ASP A 179 6.96 34.73 24.89
CA ASP A 179 6.57 34.96 26.28
C ASP A 179 7.67 35.82 26.90
N PHE A 180 7.38 37.09 27.02
CA PHE A 180 8.13 37.96 27.93
C PHE A 180 7.37 37.90 29.26
N ASP A 181 7.87 37.13 30.20
CA ASP A 181 7.53 37.28 31.61
C ASP A 181 8.16 38.58 32.12
N PHE A 182 7.30 39.51 32.59
CA PHE A 182 7.66 40.61 33.43
C PHE A 182 7.31 40.29 34.87
#